data_81a9dee5fce1086f492d74ffc34e8eb5
#
_entry.id   81a9dee5fce1086f492d74ffc34e8eb5
#
_cell.length_a   1.000
_cell.length_b   1.000
_cell.length_c   1.000
_cell.angle_alpha   90.00
_cell.angle_beta   90.00
_cell.angle_gamma   90.00
#
_symmetry.space_group_name_H-M   'P 1'
#
loop_
_entity.id
_entity.type
_entity.pdbx_description
1 polymer ?
#
loop_
_entity_poly.entity_id
_entity_poly.type
_entity_poly.pdbx_seq_one_letter_code
_entity_poly.pdbx_strand_id
1 'polypeptide(L)'
;VMNVEAFSTKKGLQFALKFLNSHKTLMAVDESTTIKTPSAKRTKSIIALSKYALYRRILTGSPITKSPLDLYTQCGFLDEDLLGFSSYYAFRSRYAHMIERNFGGRRVQIVKSYQRLDELSKLIEPFSYRVLKEDCLDLPEKIYIRREIDLTEEQLKMMVKTINESEPEGSYMAKQQLFTI
;
A
#
# COMPACT_ATOMS: atom_id res chain seq x y z
N VAL A 1 17.54 8.96 -10.77
CA VAL A 1 16.37 8.83 -9.86
C VAL A 1 15.21 9.58 -10.48
N MET A 2 14.03 8.97 -10.46
CA MET A 2 12.78 9.58 -10.93
C MET A 2 11.73 9.50 -9.84
N ASN A 3 10.90 10.56 -9.72
CA ASN A 3 9.75 10.51 -8.82
C ASN A 3 8.68 9.57 -9.41
N VAL A 4 8.04 8.77 -8.56
CA VAL A 4 6.98 7.81 -8.92
C VAL A 4 5.80 8.50 -9.64
N GLU A 5 5.47 9.73 -9.27
CA GLU A 5 4.40 10.50 -9.92
C GLU A 5 4.70 10.83 -11.40
N ALA A 6 5.96 10.92 -11.80
CA ALA A 6 6.35 11.16 -13.18
C ALA A 6 5.81 10.07 -14.13
N PHE A 7 5.64 8.85 -13.63
CA PHE A 7 5.09 7.71 -14.39
C PHE A 7 3.59 7.81 -14.69
N SER A 8 2.91 8.81 -14.14
CA SER A 8 1.54 9.15 -14.53
C SER A 8 1.48 10.05 -15.77
N THR A 9 2.62 10.58 -16.23
CA THR A 9 2.71 11.51 -17.37
C THR A 9 3.29 10.84 -18.61
N LYS A 10 2.85 11.31 -19.81
CA LYS A 10 3.43 10.81 -21.09
C LYS A 10 4.94 11.08 -21.19
N LYS A 11 5.40 12.27 -20.77
CA LYS A 11 6.79 12.68 -20.84
C LYS A 11 7.69 11.79 -19.96
N GLY A 12 7.25 11.53 -18.72
CA GLY A 12 7.98 10.66 -17.80
C GLY A 12 8.08 9.22 -18.31
N LEU A 13 6.98 8.69 -18.87
CA LEU A 13 6.98 7.35 -19.48
C LEU A 13 7.93 7.24 -20.67
N GLN A 14 7.90 8.20 -21.59
CA GLN A 14 8.77 8.21 -22.76
C GLN A 14 10.25 8.32 -22.36
N PHE A 15 10.57 9.16 -21.37
CA PHE A 15 11.94 9.28 -20.87
C PHE A 15 12.43 7.96 -20.25
N ALA A 16 11.61 7.35 -19.36
CA ALA A 16 11.96 6.09 -18.72
C ALA A 16 12.12 4.95 -19.74
N LEU A 17 11.20 4.84 -20.70
CA LEU A 17 11.25 3.81 -21.73
C LEU A 17 12.50 3.96 -22.62
N LYS A 18 12.83 5.18 -23.02
CA LYS A 18 14.05 5.46 -23.79
C LYS A 18 15.30 5.03 -23.02
N PHE A 19 15.38 5.36 -21.73
CA PHE A 19 16.49 4.98 -20.87
C PHE A 19 16.60 3.46 -20.71
N LEU A 20 15.51 2.78 -20.41
CA LEU A 20 15.46 1.33 -20.21
C LEU A 20 15.85 0.56 -21.48
N ASN A 21 15.44 1.03 -22.66
CA ASN A 21 15.81 0.41 -23.94
C ASN A 21 17.28 0.64 -24.32
N SER A 22 17.93 1.67 -23.79
CA SER A 22 19.31 2.03 -24.13
C SER A 22 20.34 1.41 -23.18
N HIS A 23 19.93 0.90 -22.04
CA HIS A 23 20.83 0.45 -20.98
C HIS A 23 20.35 -0.85 -20.32
N LYS A 24 21.29 -1.71 -19.96
CA LYS A 24 21.02 -2.82 -19.04
C LYS A 24 20.82 -2.24 -17.64
N THR A 25 19.65 -2.35 -17.08
CA THR A 25 19.26 -1.63 -15.87
C THR A 25 18.79 -2.55 -14.74
N LEU A 26 19.10 -2.17 -13.53
CA LEU A 26 18.36 -2.55 -12.33
C LEU A 26 17.32 -1.45 -12.05
N MET A 27 16.05 -1.82 -12.08
CA MET A 27 14.95 -0.92 -11.70
C MET A 27 14.55 -1.19 -10.24
N ALA A 28 14.74 -0.21 -9.38
CA ALA A 28 14.34 -0.29 -7.97
C ALA A 28 13.21 0.70 -7.68
N VAL A 29 12.20 0.26 -6.96
CA VAL A 29 11.12 1.12 -6.44
C VAL A 29 11.31 1.24 -4.94
N ASP A 30 11.70 2.43 -4.50
CA ASP A 30 11.72 2.79 -3.10
C ASP A 30 10.31 3.20 -2.64
N GLU A 31 9.96 2.91 -1.40
CA GLU A 31 8.59 3.02 -0.87
C GLU A 31 7.57 2.36 -1.81
N SER A 32 7.74 1.06 -2.06
CA SER A 32 6.94 0.30 -3.03
C SER A 32 5.44 0.28 -2.72
N THR A 33 5.03 0.67 -1.53
CA THR A 33 3.63 0.92 -1.18
C THR A 33 2.96 1.98 -2.07
N THR A 34 3.74 2.84 -2.73
CA THR A 34 3.23 3.80 -3.72
C THR A 34 2.62 3.15 -4.96
N ILE A 35 2.99 1.89 -5.25
CA ILE A 35 2.46 1.10 -6.39
C ILE A 35 1.50 -0.02 -5.96
N LYS A 36 0.97 -0.01 -4.75
CA LYS A 36 0.08 -1.05 -4.21
C LYS A 36 -1.31 -1.11 -4.84
N THR A 37 -1.76 -0.02 -5.48
CA THR A 37 -3.12 0.09 -6.04
C THR A 37 -3.15 -0.37 -7.49
N PRO A 38 -3.80 -1.51 -7.83
CA PRO A 38 -3.77 -2.09 -9.19
C PRO A 38 -4.38 -1.17 -10.26
N SER A 39 -5.38 -0.38 -9.90
CA SER A 39 -6.08 0.53 -10.83
C SER A 39 -5.33 1.83 -11.11
N ALA A 40 -4.36 2.21 -10.27
CA ALA A 40 -3.65 3.48 -10.39
C ALA A 40 -2.81 3.52 -11.68
N LYS A 41 -2.87 4.65 -12.39
CA LYS A 41 -2.14 4.86 -13.64
C LYS A 41 -0.63 4.65 -13.47
N ARG A 42 -0.05 5.24 -12.42
CA ARG A 42 1.38 5.07 -12.11
C ARG A 42 1.77 3.60 -11.88
N THR A 43 0.95 2.82 -11.15
CA THR A 43 1.19 1.40 -10.91
C THR A 43 1.24 0.62 -12.20
N LYS A 44 0.22 0.77 -13.06
CA LYS A 44 0.16 0.12 -14.37
C LYS A 44 1.37 0.48 -15.24
N SER A 45 1.73 1.75 -15.24
CA SER A 45 2.87 2.26 -16.01
C SER A 45 4.20 1.70 -15.52
N ILE A 46 4.43 1.66 -14.21
CA ILE A 46 5.66 1.16 -13.61
C ILE A 46 5.79 -0.34 -13.84
N ILE A 47 4.71 -1.12 -13.68
CA ILE A 47 4.71 -2.56 -13.97
C ILE A 47 4.97 -2.81 -15.46
N ALA A 48 4.36 -2.04 -16.37
CA ALA A 48 4.64 -2.19 -17.79
C ALA A 48 6.10 -1.88 -18.15
N LEU A 49 6.69 -0.87 -17.52
CA LEU A 49 8.09 -0.51 -17.73
C LEU A 49 9.08 -1.49 -17.09
N SER A 50 8.69 -2.17 -16.01
CA SER A 50 9.58 -3.12 -15.32
C SER A 50 10.03 -4.27 -16.24
N LYS A 51 9.24 -4.60 -17.24
CA LYS A 51 9.57 -5.65 -18.25
C LYS A 51 10.79 -5.33 -19.09
N TYR A 52 11.16 -4.06 -19.21
CA TYR A 52 12.33 -3.60 -19.94
C TYR A 52 13.59 -3.54 -19.06
N ALA A 53 13.46 -3.72 -17.76
CA ALA A 53 14.59 -3.78 -16.84
C ALA A 53 15.13 -5.21 -16.74
N LEU A 54 16.46 -5.35 -16.69
CA LEU A 54 17.11 -6.65 -16.52
C LEU A 54 16.90 -7.22 -15.12
N TYR A 55 16.97 -6.35 -14.11
CA TYR A 55 16.74 -6.69 -12.71
C TYR A 55 15.73 -5.75 -12.08
N ARG A 56 14.99 -6.24 -11.09
CA ARG A 56 13.94 -5.49 -10.39
C ARG A 56 14.07 -5.68 -8.89
N ARG A 57 13.87 -4.61 -8.13
CA ARG A 57 13.84 -4.65 -6.67
C ARG A 57 12.77 -3.69 -6.14
N ILE A 58 12.21 -4.03 -5.00
CA ILE A 58 11.35 -3.15 -4.22
C ILE A 58 11.94 -2.98 -2.82
N LEU A 59 11.77 -1.80 -2.27
CA LEU A 59 12.21 -1.43 -0.93
C LEU A 59 11.01 -0.80 -0.21
N THR A 60 10.77 -1.18 1.02
CA THR A 60 9.70 -0.60 1.85
C THR A 60 9.90 -0.96 3.31
N GLY A 61 9.57 -0.04 4.20
CA GLY A 61 9.53 -0.31 5.64
C GLY A 61 8.32 -1.17 6.06
N SER A 62 7.25 -1.18 5.26
CA SER A 62 6.06 -2.01 5.50
C SER A 62 5.35 -2.31 4.18
N PRO A 63 5.49 -3.52 3.61
CA PRO A 63 4.85 -3.87 2.34
C PRO A 63 3.32 -3.97 2.43
N ILE A 64 2.80 -4.20 3.63
CA ILE A 64 1.37 -4.29 3.93
C ILE A 64 0.99 -3.09 4.78
N THR A 65 0.31 -2.11 4.19
CA THR A 65 -0.10 -0.89 4.92
C THR A 65 -1.54 -0.95 5.41
N LYS A 66 -2.45 -1.48 4.60
CA LYS A 66 -3.88 -1.59 4.93
C LYS A 66 -4.41 -3.00 4.74
N SER A 67 -3.82 -3.75 3.81
CA SER A 67 -4.36 -5.02 3.36
C SER A 67 -3.26 -5.93 2.83
N PRO A 68 -3.29 -7.25 3.10
CA PRO A 68 -2.41 -8.23 2.46
C PRO A 68 -2.50 -8.19 0.93
N LEU A 69 -3.60 -7.67 0.38
CA LEU A 69 -3.79 -7.51 -1.07
C LEU A 69 -2.87 -6.43 -1.67
N ASP A 70 -2.28 -5.58 -0.84
CA ASP A 70 -1.28 -4.59 -1.24
C ASP A 70 -0.03 -5.24 -1.87
N LEU A 71 0.22 -6.53 -1.57
CA LEU A 71 1.36 -7.28 -2.10
C LEU A 71 1.24 -7.61 -3.59
N TYR A 72 0.02 -7.77 -4.12
CA TYR A 72 -0.17 -8.24 -5.48
C TYR A 72 0.59 -7.44 -6.54
N THR A 73 0.42 -6.14 -6.54
CA THR A 73 1.09 -5.26 -7.51
C THR A 73 2.56 -5.03 -7.22
N GLN A 74 2.95 -5.05 -5.95
CA GLN A 74 4.34 -4.94 -5.55
C GLN A 74 5.14 -6.18 -6.01
N CYS A 75 4.60 -7.37 -5.83
CA CYS A 75 5.19 -8.60 -6.36
C CYS A 75 5.12 -8.66 -7.88
N GLY A 76 4.01 -8.21 -8.49
CA GLY A 76 3.87 -8.13 -9.94
C GLY A 76 4.85 -7.16 -10.63
N PHE A 77 5.40 -6.20 -9.90
CA PHE A 77 6.53 -5.40 -10.39
C PHE A 77 7.82 -6.22 -10.47
N LEU A 78 8.05 -7.12 -9.55
CA LEU A 78 9.24 -8.01 -9.56
C LEU A 78 9.11 -9.04 -10.67
N ASP A 79 7.99 -9.75 -10.70
CA ASP A 79 7.62 -10.68 -11.76
C ASP A 79 6.11 -10.91 -11.73
N GLU A 80 5.46 -10.92 -12.91
CA GLU A 80 4.00 -11.07 -13.02
C GLU A 80 3.51 -12.45 -12.52
N ASP A 81 4.34 -13.48 -12.70
CA ASP A 81 4.01 -14.84 -12.32
C ASP A 81 4.48 -15.23 -10.91
N LEU A 82 5.17 -14.31 -10.22
CA LEU A 82 5.82 -14.58 -8.92
C LEU A 82 4.87 -15.15 -7.85
N LEU A 83 3.63 -14.68 -7.83
CA LEU A 83 2.61 -15.15 -6.89
C LEU A 83 1.75 -16.30 -7.44
N GLY A 84 1.92 -16.70 -8.71
CA GLY A 84 1.17 -17.79 -9.35
C GLY A 84 -0.32 -17.50 -9.59
N PHE A 85 -0.73 -16.23 -9.65
CA PHE A 85 -2.12 -15.84 -9.88
C PHE A 85 -2.28 -15.11 -11.21
N SER A 86 -3.21 -15.57 -12.04
CA SER A 86 -3.52 -14.99 -13.34
C SER A 86 -4.13 -13.58 -13.27
N SER A 87 -4.66 -13.16 -12.13
CA SER A 87 -5.27 -11.84 -11.96
C SER A 87 -5.34 -11.41 -10.49
N TYR A 88 -5.46 -10.09 -10.29
CA TYR A 88 -5.75 -9.53 -8.97
C TYR A 88 -7.03 -10.10 -8.33
N TYR A 89 -8.05 -10.40 -9.13
CA TYR A 89 -9.29 -10.94 -8.61
C TYR A 89 -9.13 -12.38 -8.11
N ALA A 90 -8.34 -13.19 -8.80
CA ALA A 90 -8.00 -14.55 -8.35
C ALA A 90 -7.22 -14.51 -7.02
N PHE A 91 -6.20 -13.65 -6.95
CA PHE A 91 -5.43 -13.40 -5.72
C PHE A 91 -6.34 -12.91 -4.58
N ARG A 92 -7.19 -11.92 -4.83
CA ARG A 92 -8.14 -11.42 -3.84
C ARG A 92 -9.08 -12.50 -3.33
N SER A 93 -9.66 -13.32 -4.22
CA SER A 93 -10.57 -14.40 -3.84
C SER A 93 -9.88 -15.48 -3.01
N ARG A 94 -8.58 -15.69 -3.20
CA ARG A 94 -7.79 -16.64 -2.41
C ARG A 94 -7.56 -16.16 -0.98
N TYR A 95 -7.26 -14.87 -0.79
CA TYR A 95 -6.79 -14.32 0.48
C TYR A 95 -7.78 -13.41 1.19
N ALA A 96 -8.90 -13.06 0.58
CA ALA A 96 -9.91 -12.21 1.20
C ALA A 96 -11.32 -12.80 1.07
N HIS A 97 -12.07 -12.71 2.17
CA HIS A 97 -13.49 -13.04 2.20
C HIS A 97 -14.29 -11.78 1.88
N MET A 98 -15.03 -11.83 0.77
CA MET A 98 -15.80 -10.68 0.27
C MET A 98 -17.25 -10.80 0.69
N ILE A 99 -17.86 -9.68 1.06
CA ILE A 99 -19.30 -9.56 1.28
C ILE A 99 -19.85 -8.42 0.42
N GLU A 100 -21.09 -8.56 0.03
CA GLU A 100 -21.82 -7.52 -0.67
C GLU A 100 -22.55 -6.63 0.32
N ARG A 101 -22.37 -5.31 0.20
CA ARG A 101 -23.14 -4.31 0.95
C ARG A 101 -23.83 -3.35 -0.01
N ASN A 102 -25.01 -2.92 0.39
CA ASN A 102 -25.78 -1.92 -0.36
C ASN A 102 -25.57 -0.53 0.28
N PHE A 103 -25.03 0.39 -0.50
CA PHE A 103 -24.86 1.80 -0.12
C PHE A 103 -25.69 2.67 -1.06
N GLY A 104 -26.82 3.17 -0.57
CA GLY A 104 -27.66 4.09 -1.36
C GLY A 104 -28.12 3.52 -2.68
N GLY A 105 -28.50 2.23 -2.74
CA GLY A 105 -28.95 1.54 -3.96
C GLY A 105 -27.83 0.94 -4.82
N ARG A 106 -26.56 1.15 -4.48
CA ARG A 106 -25.41 0.53 -5.17
C ARG A 106 -24.87 -0.65 -4.37
N ARG A 107 -24.78 -1.81 -5.02
CA ARG A 107 -24.13 -3.00 -4.44
C ARG A 107 -22.63 -2.89 -4.60
N VAL A 108 -21.90 -2.93 -3.49
CA VAL A 108 -20.45 -2.83 -3.44
C VAL A 108 -19.88 -4.05 -2.71
N GLN A 109 -18.88 -4.68 -3.30
CA GLN A 109 -18.14 -5.74 -2.63
C GLN A 109 -17.07 -5.12 -1.72
N ILE A 110 -17.12 -5.48 -0.44
CA ILE A 110 -16.14 -5.07 0.57
C ILE A 110 -15.46 -6.29 1.17
N VAL A 111 -14.23 -6.11 1.62
CA VAL A 111 -13.50 -7.16 2.36
C VAL A 111 -14.09 -7.26 3.76
N LYS A 112 -14.54 -8.45 4.16
CA LYS A 112 -14.99 -8.77 5.51
C LYS A 112 -13.83 -9.20 6.40
N SER A 113 -12.98 -10.07 5.87
CA SER A 113 -11.83 -10.64 6.58
C SER A 113 -10.78 -11.14 5.60
N TYR A 114 -9.58 -11.37 6.10
CA TYR A 114 -8.51 -12.03 5.35
C TYR A 114 -8.36 -13.47 5.80
N GLN A 115 -7.87 -14.32 4.91
CA GLN A 115 -7.69 -15.75 5.14
C GLN A 115 -6.37 -16.23 4.55
N ARG A 116 -5.89 -17.41 4.99
CA ARG A 116 -4.70 -18.09 4.45
C ARG A 116 -3.43 -17.22 4.48
N LEU A 117 -3.30 -16.38 5.51
CA LEU A 117 -2.16 -15.47 5.62
C LEU A 117 -0.82 -16.21 5.79
N ASP A 118 -0.85 -17.38 6.45
CA ASP A 118 0.34 -18.24 6.59
C ASP A 118 0.80 -18.80 5.24
N GLU A 119 -0.14 -19.14 4.35
CA GLU A 119 0.17 -19.54 2.98
C GLU A 119 0.82 -18.38 2.22
N LEU A 120 0.25 -17.18 2.31
CA LEU A 120 0.80 -15.99 1.66
C LEU A 120 2.20 -15.65 2.19
N SER A 121 2.41 -15.75 3.50
CA SER A 121 3.72 -15.53 4.12
C SER A 121 4.78 -16.49 3.58
N LYS A 122 4.46 -17.78 3.52
CA LYS A 122 5.37 -18.80 2.95
C LYS A 122 5.62 -18.59 1.47
N LEU A 123 4.63 -18.08 0.73
CA LEU A 123 4.76 -17.80 -0.70
C LEU A 123 5.77 -16.68 -0.99
N ILE A 124 5.80 -15.65 -0.14
CA ILE A 124 6.70 -14.49 -0.34
C ILE A 124 8.08 -14.66 0.29
N GLU A 125 8.24 -15.57 1.24
CA GLU A 125 9.48 -15.80 1.99
C GLU A 125 10.70 -16.02 1.07
N PRO A 126 10.65 -16.84 -0.01
CA PRO A 126 11.83 -17.17 -0.82
C PRO A 126 12.46 -15.99 -1.55
N PHE A 127 11.71 -14.90 -1.78
CA PHE A 127 12.18 -13.72 -2.50
C PHE A 127 12.11 -12.42 -1.68
N SER A 128 11.80 -12.54 -0.39
CA SER A 128 11.75 -11.40 0.53
C SER A 128 12.88 -11.49 1.56
N TYR A 129 13.36 -10.31 1.97
CA TYR A 129 14.32 -10.19 3.05
C TYR A 129 13.87 -9.09 3.99
N ARG A 130 13.75 -9.40 5.27
CA ARG A 130 13.33 -8.48 6.32
C ARG A 130 14.46 -8.28 7.31
N VAL A 131 14.73 -7.03 7.63
CA VAL A 131 15.69 -6.62 8.65
C VAL A 131 14.96 -5.74 9.66
N LEU A 132 15.06 -6.07 10.93
CA LEU A 132 14.53 -5.23 12.01
C LEU A 132 15.58 -4.23 12.45
N LYS A 133 15.15 -3.06 12.92
CA LYS A 133 16.07 -2.02 13.42
C LYS A 133 16.88 -2.52 14.62
N GLU A 134 16.25 -3.30 15.49
CA GLU A 134 16.84 -3.93 16.67
C GLU A 134 17.94 -4.96 16.33
N ASP A 135 17.89 -5.56 15.12
CA ASP A 135 18.90 -6.53 14.66
C ASP A 135 20.15 -5.84 14.08
N CYS A 136 20.04 -4.58 13.67
CA CYS A 136 21.08 -3.90 12.90
C CYS A 136 21.62 -2.62 13.53
N LEU A 137 20.92 -2.07 14.51
CA LEU A 137 21.26 -0.78 15.10
C LEU A 137 21.23 -0.89 16.62
N ASP A 138 22.33 -0.51 17.25
CA ASP A 138 22.38 -0.27 18.69
C ASP A 138 21.72 1.07 19.00
N LEU A 139 20.41 1.05 19.15
CA LEU A 139 19.60 2.22 19.42
C LEU A 139 19.17 2.25 20.89
N PRO A 140 19.16 3.43 21.53
CA PRO A 140 18.59 3.57 22.85
C PRO A 140 17.10 3.20 22.86
N GLU A 141 16.61 2.78 24.02
CA GLU A 141 15.20 2.46 24.21
C GLU A 141 14.30 3.65 23.81
N LYS A 142 13.15 3.34 23.20
CA LYS A 142 12.16 4.36 22.85
C LYS A 142 11.51 4.89 24.13
N ILE A 143 11.65 6.17 24.36
CA ILE A 143 10.97 6.88 25.45
C ILE A 143 9.67 7.48 24.90
N TYR A 144 8.53 7.04 25.43
CA TYR A 144 7.21 7.59 25.10
C TYR A 144 6.83 8.62 26.14
N ILE A 145 6.73 9.88 25.75
CA ILE A 145 6.29 10.98 26.61
C ILE A 145 4.90 11.41 26.15
N ARG A 146 3.91 11.29 27.04
CA ARG A 146 2.58 11.85 26.81
C ARG A 146 2.60 13.33 27.16
N ARG A 147 2.23 14.17 26.21
CA ARG A 147 1.97 15.60 26.43
C ARG A 147 0.48 15.84 26.30
N GLU A 148 -0.11 16.40 27.34
CA GLU A 148 -1.50 16.87 27.29
C GLU A 148 -1.50 18.31 26.78
N ILE A 149 -2.32 18.59 25.77
CA ILE A 149 -2.44 19.89 25.13
C ILE A 149 -3.93 20.25 25.14
N ASP A 150 -4.25 21.41 25.66
CA ASP A 150 -5.61 21.93 25.64
C ASP A 150 -6.00 22.34 24.21
N LEU A 151 -7.19 21.92 23.79
CA LEU A 151 -7.73 22.29 22.49
C LEU A 151 -8.19 23.76 22.52
N THR A 152 -8.01 24.47 21.43
CA THR A 152 -8.59 25.81 21.27
C THR A 152 -10.12 25.72 21.21
N GLU A 153 -10.80 26.84 21.50
CA GLU A 153 -12.27 26.88 21.42
C GLU A 153 -12.80 26.50 20.03
N GLU A 154 -12.10 26.87 18.96
CA GLU A 154 -12.46 26.49 17.58
C GLU A 154 -12.34 25.01 17.35
N GLN A 155 -11.26 24.39 17.83
CA GLN A 155 -11.05 22.95 17.74
C GLN A 155 -12.10 22.19 18.52
N LEU A 156 -12.44 22.66 19.74
CA LEU A 156 -13.52 22.08 20.55
C LEU A 156 -14.88 22.17 19.85
N LYS A 157 -15.24 23.33 19.29
CA LYS A 157 -16.48 23.52 18.53
C LYS A 157 -16.53 22.59 17.29
N MET A 158 -15.43 22.47 16.56
CA MET A 158 -15.34 21.59 15.39
C MET A 158 -15.45 20.11 15.78
N MET A 159 -14.81 19.70 16.87
CA MET A 159 -14.88 18.34 17.39
C MET A 159 -16.31 17.96 17.82
N VAL A 160 -16.99 18.83 18.58
CA VAL A 160 -18.38 18.63 19.00
C VAL A 160 -19.31 18.55 17.80
N LYS A 161 -19.14 19.42 16.80
CA LYS A 161 -19.90 19.38 15.55
C LYS A 161 -19.71 18.04 14.81
N THR A 162 -18.48 17.59 14.65
CA THR A 162 -18.17 16.31 13.98
C THR A 162 -18.75 15.11 14.71
N ILE A 163 -18.73 15.12 16.05
CA ILE A 163 -19.33 14.06 16.88
C ILE A 163 -20.85 14.02 16.72
N ASN A 164 -21.51 15.17 16.66
CA ASN A 164 -22.96 15.28 16.54
C ASN A 164 -23.47 14.97 15.12
N GLU A 165 -22.67 15.25 14.09
CA GLU A 165 -23.00 14.99 12.68
C GLU A 165 -22.67 13.57 12.24
N SER A 166 -21.85 12.81 12.98
CA SER A 166 -21.50 11.43 12.66
C SER A 166 -22.61 10.48 13.12
N GLU A 167 -23.30 9.85 12.16
CA GLU A 167 -24.23 8.76 12.46
C GLU A 167 -23.55 7.60 13.19
N PRO A 168 -24.29 6.84 14.04
CA PRO A 168 -23.70 5.86 14.99
C PRO A 168 -22.83 4.78 14.35
N GLU A 169 -23.03 4.41 13.09
CA GLU A 169 -22.27 3.34 12.42
C GLU A 169 -20.99 3.81 11.71
N GLY A 170 -20.87 5.10 11.36
CA GLY A 170 -19.65 5.68 10.76
C GLY A 170 -18.65 6.26 11.79
N SER A 171 -19.12 6.42 13.00
CA SER A 171 -18.49 7.17 14.09
C SER A 171 -17.17 6.58 14.62
N TYR A 172 -16.95 5.27 14.50
CA TYR A 172 -15.77 4.64 15.12
C TYR A 172 -14.45 5.00 14.41
N MET A 173 -14.46 5.07 13.08
CA MET A 173 -13.25 5.44 12.31
C MET A 173 -12.95 6.95 12.38
N ALA A 174 -13.97 7.79 12.38
CA ALA A 174 -13.79 9.23 12.55
C ALA A 174 -13.28 9.59 13.96
N LYS A 175 -13.74 8.88 14.99
CA LYS A 175 -13.24 9.04 16.36
C LYS A 175 -11.78 8.63 16.52
N GLN A 176 -11.33 7.53 15.88
CA GLN A 176 -9.93 7.13 15.94
C GLN A 176 -9.00 8.11 15.21
N GLN A 177 -9.43 8.72 14.11
CA GLN A 177 -8.60 9.70 13.39
C GLN A 177 -8.43 11.03 14.13
N LEU A 178 -9.40 11.41 14.96
CA LEU A 178 -9.34 12.64 15.79
C LEU A 178 -8.44 12.49 17.04
N PHE A 179 -8.15 11.27 17.46
CA PHE A 179 -7.33 11.00 18.65
C PHE A 179 -5.90 10.53 18.31
N THR A 180 -5.53 10.51 17.02
CA THR A 180 -4.19 10.11 16.57
C THR A 180 -3.47 11.31 15.93
N ILE A 181 -3.31 12.39 16.68
CA ILE A 181 -2.40 13.50 16.35
C ILE A 181 -1.22 13.48 17.32
#